data_27608c9c39765a39cd48d885e91cdb56
#
_entry.id   27608c9c39765a39cd48d885e91cdb56
#
_cell.length_a   1.000
_cell.length_b   1.000
_cell.length_c   1.000
_cell.angle_alpha   90.00
_cell.angle_beta   90.00
_cell.angle_gamma   90.00
#
_symmetry.space_group_name_H-M   'P 1'
#
loop_
_entity.id
_entity.type
_entity.pdbx_description
1 polymer ?
#
loop_
_entity_poly.entity_id
_entity_poly.type
_entity_poly.pdbx_seq_one_letter_code
_entity_poly.pdbx_strand_id
1 'polypeptide(L)'
;MTGCLKVAKNSIFTGVNNLYVNTVLSTEMDLTGIIGFTKDETYKFLDDYEMADYAQVVKNNYDGYKFCDKEMFCPWDVVNFIKENYKNKLNGHVELIKANNYWATSTSSPAVYEYLGYLTDSDTQKMQDLVDGKSISFKLNDSMNYDCLSEHDPNDFWSLLLHTGYLTVDWEKTDALTPNENNPDDIVVRLPNLEIKDCFTKNIQKRFNNVFVNLKLPSKFVNALVKGQQVDISNILFDMLQKYVSIRDTATKAPLENYYHGFINGIFTSCEKLVSEYHSNYEAGNGYPDITFKAERNTKAVIIEIKATSKAEEMDELAAIALSQIEEKNYAETFTKIAKITDIYAIGIAFCKKDCTVACKKIK
;
A
#
# COMPACT_ATOMS: atom_id res chain seq x y z
N MET A 1 30.43 -16.84 -3.43
CA MET A 1 30.20 -15.46 -2.97
C MET A 1 28.72 -15.19 -3.18
N THR A 2 28.02 -14.68 -2.19
CA THR A 2 26.59 -14.36 -2.28
C THR A 2 26.38 -12.87 -2.00
N GLY A 3 25.35 -12.28 -2.58
CA GLY A 3 24.98 -10.86 -2.38
C GLY A 3 23.60 -10.55 -2.94
N CYS A 4 23.04 -9.40 -2.59
CA CYS A 4 21.70 -8.99 -3.05
C CYS A 4 21.71 -8.51 -4.51
N LEU A 5 22.81 -7.94 -4.99
CA LEU A 5 22.97 -7.46 -6.35
C LEU A 5 24.24 -8.02 -6.97
N LYS A 6 24.30 -8.04 -8.30
CA LYS A 6 25.52 -8.39 -9.04
C LYS A 6 26.64 -7.42 -8.67
N VAL A 7 27.83 -7.93 -8.39
CA VAL A 7 29.03 -7.09 -8.23
C VAL A 7 29.52 -6.71 -9.61
N ALA A 8 29.68 -5.40 -9.85
CA ALA A 8 30.15 -4.90 -11.15
C ALA A 8 31.52 -5.52 -11.52
N LYS A 9 31.59 -6.06 -12.72
CA LYS A 9 32.81 -6.69 -13.24
C LYS A 9 34.04 -5.74 -13.26
N ASN A 10 33.77 -4.44 -13.27
CA ASN A 10 34.80 -3.43 -13.58
C ASN A 10 35.59 -2.92 -12.39
N SER A 11 35.14 -3.12 -11.14
CA SER A 11 35.83 -2.52 -9.98
C SER A 11 36.68 -3.46 -9.15
N ILE A 12 36.38 -4.76 -9.14
CA ILE A 12 37.07 -5.73 -8.27
C ILE A 12 37.72 -6.88 -9.07
N PHE A 13 37.26 -7.15 -10.30
CA PHE A 13 37.59 -8.36 -11.03
C PHE A 13 38.25 -8.14 -12.41
N THR A 14 39.01 -7.08 -12.57
CA THR A 14 39.74 -6.77 -13.82
C THR A 14 40.71 -7.86 -14.31
N GLY A 15 40.74 -9.01 -13.69
CA GLY A 15 41.54 -10.17 -14.11
C GLY A 15 40.82 -11.52 -14.03
N VAL A 16 39.52 -11.57 -13.64
CA VAL A 16 38.77 -12.83 -13.50
C VAL A 16 37.64 -12.87 -14.52
N ASN A 17 37.86 -13.61 -15.58
CA ASN A 17 36.93 -13.67 -16.74
C ASN A 17 35.87 -14.80 -16.66
N ASN A 18 35.93 -15.68 -15.67
CA ASN A 18 35.16 -16.92 -15.58
C ASN A 18 34.24 -17.01 -14.37
N LEU A 19 33.76 -15.86 -13.90
CA LEU A 19 32.72 -15.86 -12.86
C LEU A 19 31.35 -16.12 -13.53
N TYR A 20 30.73 -17.21 -13.13
CA TYR A 20 29.33 -17.49 -13.40
C TYR A 20 28.47 -16.90 -12.28
N VAL A 21 27.49 -16.08 -12.63
CA VAL A 21 26.61 -15.42 -11.66
C VAL A 21 25.21 -15.98 -11.81
N ASN A 22 24.75 -16.74 -10.83
CA ASN A 22 23.36 -17.15 -10.69
C ASN A 22 22.55 -16.06 -10.01
N THR A 23 21.38 -15.80 -10.57
CA THR A 23 20.38 -14.85 -10.01
C THR A 23 19.06 -15.57 -9.80
N VAL A 24 18.09 -14.88 -9.22
CA VAL A 24 16.69 -15.35 -9.08
C VAL A 24 16.02 -15.69 -10.43
N LEU A 25 16.63 -15.28 -11.53
CA LEU A 25 16.15 -15.50 -12.90
C LEU A 25 16.89 -16.64 -13.62
N SER A 26 17.92 -17.22 -12.98
CA SER A 26 18.68 -18.30 -13.61
C SER A 26 17.84 -19.56 -13.71
N THR A 27 17.92 -20.22 -14.86
CA THR A 27 17.18 -21.44 -15.17
C THR A 27 17.99 -22.71 -14.95
N GLU A 28 19.22 -22.60 -14.43
CA GLU A 28 20.07 -23.78 -14.17
C GLU A 28 19.61 -24.51 -12.91
N MET A 29 19.28 -25.78 -13.09
CA MET A 29 18.70 -26.63 -12.06
C MET A 29 19.68 -27.03 -10.94
N ASP A 30 20.97 -27.03 -11.20
CA ASP A 30 21.97 -27.58 -10.25
C ASP A 30 22.09 -26.82 -8.93
N LEU A 31 21.72 -25.53 -8.94
CA LEU A 31 21.75 -24.69 -7.74
C LEU A 31 20.38 -24.41 -7.14
N THR A 32 19.32 -24.93 -7.76
CA THR A 32 17.95 -24.72 -7.30
C THR A 32 17.72 -25.55 -6.04
N GLY A 33 17.26 -24.89 -4.98
CA GLY A 33 16.98 -25.55 -3.70
C GLY A 33 18.18 -25.64 -2.76
N ILE A 34 19.36 -25.08 -3.13
CA ILE A 34 20.52 -25.00 -2.22
C ILE A 34 20.35 -23.80 -1.25
N ILE A 35 19.70 -22.75 -1.71
CA ILE A 35 19.47 -21.52 -0.91
C ILE A 35 17.94 -21.34 -0.75
N GLY A 36 17.50 -21.33 0.49
CA GLY A 36 16.07 -21.30 0.83
C GLY A 36 15.59 -22.67 1.33
N PHE A 37 14.33 -22.74 1.77
CA PHE A 37 13.69 -24.01 2.08
C PHE A 37 12.73 -24.36 0.94
N THR A 38 12.82 -25.60 0.44
CA THR A 38 11.82 -26.16 -0.46
C THR A 38 10.51 -26.39 0.29
N LYS A 39 9.43 -26.59 -0.46
CA LYS A 39 8.13 -26.94 0.12
C LYS A 39 8.21 -28.19 1.01
N ASP A 40 8.87 -29.23 0.52
CA ASP A 40 8.97 -30.51 1.25
C ASP A 40 9.77 -30.34 2.55
N GLU A 41 10.89 -29.60 2.51
CA GLU A 41 11.67 -29.30 3.70
C GLU A 41 10.89 -28.46 4.70
N THR A 42 10.16 -27.45 4.23
CA THR A 42 9.32 -26.59 5.09
C THR A 42 8.21 -27.39 5.77
N TYR A 43 7.52 -28.24 5.02
CA TYR A 43 6.42 -29.04 5.57
C TYR A 43 6.92 -30.10 6.52
N LYS A 44 8.04 -30.75 6.20
CA LYS A 44 8.71 -31.66 7.14
C LYS A 44 9.14 -30.94 8.41
N PHE A 45 9.69 -29.74 8.29
CA PHE A 45 10.12 -28.96 9.46
C PHE A 45 8.93 -28.57 10.35
N LEU A 46 7.77 -28.22 9.77
CA LEU A 46 6.55 -27.99 10.52
C LEU A 46 6.05 -29.29 11.20
N ASP A 47 6.15 -30.43 10.52
CA ASP A 47 5.75 -31.73 11.08
C ASP A 47 6.66 -32.15 12.25
N ASP A 48 7.96 -31.99 12.12
CA ASP A 48 8.95 -32.28 13.19
C ASP A 48 8.66 -31.49 14.49
N TYR A 49 8.01 -30.33 14.38
CA TYR A 49 7.53 -29.52 15.52
C TYR A 49 6.03 -29.67 15.78
N GLU A 50 5.40 -30.68 15.21
CA GLU A 50 3.96 -30.93 15.31
C GLU A 50 3.08 -29.71 14.91
N MET A 51 3.53 -28.88 13.99
CA MET A 51 2.86 -27.67 13.52
C MET A 51 2.31 -27.81 12.09
N ALA A 52 2.12 -29.02 11.59
CA ALA A 52 1.63 -29.30 10.24
C ALA A 52 0.28 -28.61 9.93
N ASP A 53 -0.59 -28.46 10.92
CA ASP A 53 -1.88 -27.76 10.78
C ASP A 53 -1.74 -26.29 10.33
N TYR A 54 -0.57 -25.70 10.54
CA TYR A 54 -0.27 -24.31 10.16
C TYR A 54 0.41 -24.18 8.80
N ALA A 55 0.56 -25.28 8.05
CA ALA A 55 1.23 -25.26 6.74
C ALA A 55 0.62 -24.22 5.77
N GLN A 56 -0.71 -24.06 5.77
CA GLN A 56 -1.37 -23.06 4.91
C GLN A 56 -1.09 -21.63 5.35
N VAL A 57 -0.99 -21.37 6.65
CA VAL A 57 -0.62 -20.06 7.20
C VAL A 57 0.80 -19.72 6.78
N VAL A 58 1.74 -20.66 6.95
CA VAL A 58 3.15 -20.50 6.54
C VAL A 58 3.26 -20.29 5.04
N LYS A 59 2.51 -21.07 4.24
CA LYS A 59 2.46 -20.91 2.79
C LYS A 59 2.01 -19.51 2.37
N ASN A 60 0.89 -19.04 2.90
CA ASN A 60 0.33 -17.75 2.50
C ASN A 60 1.24 -16.56 2.87
N ASN A 61 2.00 -16.69 3.95
CA ASN A 61 2.81 -15.59 4.46
C ASN A 61 4.27 -15.62 3.98
N TYR A 62 4.87 -16.79 3.73
CA TYR A 62 6.33 -16.93 3.56
C TYR A 62 6.76 -17.70 2.31
N ASP A 63 5.83 -18.19 1.50
CA ASP A 63 6.05 -18.78 0.18
C ASP A 63 5.99 -17.73 -0.94
N GLY A 64 5.91 -18.19 -2.15
CA GLY A 64 5.62 -17.39 -3.35
C GLY A 64 6.81 -17.13 -4.23
N TYR A 65 8.00 -17.56 -3.82
CA TYR A 65 9.18 -17.57 -4.68
C TYR A 65 9.25 -18.87 -5.49
N LYS A 66 9.64 -18.74 -6.73
CA LYS A 66 9.85 -19.90 -7.61
C LYS A 66 11.18 -19.77 -8.33
N PHE A 67 12.09 -20.67 -8.02
CA PHE A 67 13.38 -20.77 -8.69
C PHE A 67 13.38 -21.99 -9.60
N CYS A 68 13.44 -21.77 -10.90
CA CYS A 68 13.15 -22.79 -11.91
C CYS A 68 11.78 -23.44 -11.69
N ASP A 69 11.75 -24.70 -11.29
CA ASP A 69 10.57 -25.51 -11.04
C ASP A 69 10.17 -25.61 -9.55
N LYS A 70 11.03 -25.15 -8.64
CA LYS A 70 10.83 -25.33 -7.19
C LYS A 70 10.18 -24.12 -6.52
N GLU A 71 9.13 -24.39 -5.74
CA GLU A 71 8.57 -23.45 -4.78
C GLU A 71 9.55 -23.31 -3.59
N MET A 72 9.86 -22.08 -3.20
CA MET A 72 10.85 -21.77 -2.19
C MET A 72 10.28 -20.85 -1.12
N PHE A 73 10.55 -21.20 0.13
CA PHE A 73 10.20 -20.42 1.32
C PHE A 73 11.43 -19.68 1.85
N CYS A 74 11.21 -18.53 2.46
CA CYS A 74 12.26 -17.82 3.18
C CYS A 74 12.59 -18.55 4.50
N PRO A 75 13.80 -19.07 4.69
CA PRO A 75 14.15 -19.85 5.89
C PRO A 75 14.04 -19.04 7.17
N TRP A 76 14.38 -17.75 7.12
CA TRP A 76 14.29 -16.85 8.25
C TRP A 76 12.88 -16.77 8.82
N ASP A 77 11.88 -16.66 7.93
CA ASP A 77 10.49 -16.51 8.31
C ASP A 77 9.91 -17.81 8.87
N VAL A 78 10.20 -18.93 8.22
CA VAL A 78 9.75 -20.26 8.67
C VAL A 78 10.33 -20.59 10.05
N VAL A 79 11.63 -20.38 10.25
CA VAL A 79 12.31 -20.65 11.54
C VAL A 79 11.74 -19.75 12.64
N ASN A 80 11.56 -18.47 12.39
CA ASN A 80 11.02 -17.54 13.40
C ASN A 80 9.54 -17.83 13.69
N PHE A 81 8.75 -18.19 12.69
CA PHE A 81 7.36 -18.63 12.91
C PHE A 81 7.30 -19.80 13.89
N ILE A 82 8.08 -20.85 13.65
CA ILE A 82 8.14 -22.01 14.54
C ILE A 82 8.63 -21.60 15.92
N LYS A 83 9.75 -20.87 15.99
CA LYS A 83 10.37 -20.44 17.25
C LYS A 83 9.41 -19.66 18.15
N GLU A 84 8.63 -18.74 17.60
CA GLU A 84 7.70 -17.91 18.36
C GLU A 84 6.42 -18.66 18.74
N ASN A 85 5.92 -19.52 17.86
CA ASN A 85 4.61 -20.14 18.05
C ASN A 85 4.66 -21.53 18.71
N TYR A 86 5.78 -22.23 18.65
CA TYR A 86 5.91 -23.59 19.22
C TYR A 86 5.61 -23.61 20.72
N LYS A 87 6.08 -22.64 21.47
CA LYS A 87 5.79 -22.53 22.91
C LYS A 87 4.29 -22.32 23.18
N ASN A 88 3.62 -21.52 22.37
CA ASN A 88 2.18 -21.31 22.50
C ASN A 88 1.42 -22.62 22.23
N LYS A 89 1.84 -23.37 21.23
CA LYS A 89 1.28 -24.68 20.93
C LYS A 89 1.45 -25.66 22.09
N LEU A 90 2.66 -25.81 22.63
CA LEU A 90 2.94 -26.72 23.76
C LEU A 90 2.09 -26.39 24.98
N ASN A 91 1.80 -25.10 25.20
CA ASN A 91 0.96 -24.63 26.32
C ASN A 91 -0.55 -24.69 26.01
N GLY A 92 -0.97 -25.14 24.83
CA GLY A 92 -2.36 -25.22 24.42
C GLY A 92 -2.98 -23.87 24.03
N HIS A 93 -2.18 -22.81 23.88
CA HIS A 93 -2.63 -21.46 23.49
C HIS A 93 -2.69 -21.30 21.97
N VAL A 94 -3.50 -22.12 21.30
CA VAL A 94 -3.59 -22.13 19.82
C VAL A 94 -4.13 -20.82 19.25
N GLU A 95 -4.91 -20.08 20.01
CA GLU A 95 -5.44 -18.77 19.64
C GLU A 95 -4.37 -17.67 19.53
N LEU A 96 -3.19 -17.90 20.10
CA LEU A 96 -2.06 -16.98 20.02
C LEU A 96 -1.12 -17.28 18.85
N ILE A 97 -1.34 -18.39 18.13
CA ILE A 97 -0.51 -18.79 17.00
C ILE A 97 -0.87 -17.93 15.78
N LYS A 98 0.09 -17.14 15.31
CA LYS A 98 -0.10 -16.24 14.17
C LYS A 98 1.19 -16.03 13.39
N ALA A 99 1.05 -15.70 12.11
CA ALA A 99 2.14 -15.22 11.29
C ALA A 99 2.47 -13.75 11.66
N ASN A 100 3.76 -13.45 11.73
CA ASN A 100 4.28 -12.10 11.91
C ASN A 100 5.23 -11.77 10.75
N ASN A 101 5.54 -10.49 10.56
CA ASN A 101 6.46 -10.03 9.53
C ASN A 101 7.89 -10.09 10.04
N TYR A 102 8.60 -11.18 9.77
CA TYR A 102 9.97 -11.40 10.28
C TYR A 102 11.03 -10.82 9.37
N TRP A 103 10.90 -11.03 8.06
CA TRP A 103 11.86 -10.53 7.08
C TRP A 103 11.75 -9.02 6.91
N ALA A 104 10.53 -8.51 6.79
CA ALA A 104 10.27 -7.09 6.60
C ALA A 104 10.78 -6.23 7.77
N THR A 105 10.85 -6.78 8.99
CA THR A 105 11.40 -6.08 10.15
C THR A 105 12.93 -6.18 10.25
N SER A 106 13.54 -7.16 9.60
CA SER A 106 14.99 -7.39 9.62
C SER A 106 15.73 -6.61 8.53
N THR A 107 15.05 -6.25 7.45
CA THR A 107 15.62 -5.54 6.30
C THR A 107 15.21 -4.07 6.31
N SER A 108 16.10 -3.20 6.80
CA SER A 108 16.06 -1.79 6.40
C SER A 108 16.88 -1.65 5.11
N SER A 109 16.23 -1.53 3.96
CA SER A 109 16.94 -1.19 2.73
C SER A 109 16.80 0.31 2.46
N PRO A 110 17.77 1.15 2.87
CA PRO A 110 17.75 2.60 2.61
C PRO A 110 17.61 2.91 1.13
N ALA A 111 18.22 2.09 0.26
CA ALA A 111 18.17 2.24 -1.19
C ALA A 111 16.73 2.20 -1.74
N VAL A 112 15.90 1.24 -1.27
CA VAL A 112 14.49 1.16 -1.70
C VAL A 112 13.72 2.44 -1.33
N TYR A 113 13.98 3.00 -0.15
CA TYR A 113 13.33 4.23 0.30
C TYR A 113 13.80 5.47 -0.48
N GLU A 114 15.06 5.51 -0.87
CA GLU A 114 15.62 6.60 -1.67
C GLU A 114 14.95 6.65 -3.05
N TYR A 115 14.82 5.51 -3.72
CA TYR A 115 14.14 5.41 -5.01
C TYR A 115 12.67 5.80 -4.99
N LEU A 116 11.97 5.59 -3.88
CA LEU A 116 10.56 6.00 -3.76
C LEU A 116 10.34 7.49 -4.07
N GLY A 117 11.35 8.33 -3.87
CA GLY A 117 11.29 9.76 -4.18
C GLY A 117 11.26 10.09 -5.68
N TYR A 118 11.74 9.19 -6.53
CA TYR A 118 11.92 9.41 -7.97
C TYR A 118 10.86 8.70 -8.84
N LEU A 119 9.95 7.95 -8.24
CA LEU A 119 8.90 7.24 -8.95
C LEU A 119 7.90 8.20 -9.60
N THR A 120 7.50 7.86 -10.80
CA THR A 120 6.48 8.55 -11.58
C THR A 120 5.06 8.18 -11.12
N ASP A 121 4.05 8.85 -11.65
CA ASP A 121 2.65 8.48 -11.41
C ASP A 121 2.34 7.08 -11.95
N SER A 122 2.94 6.69 -13.08
CA SER A 122 2.82 5.35 -13.66
C SER A 122 3.38 4.28 -12.72
N ASP A 123 4.49 4.55 -12.04
CA ASP A 123 5.08 3.61 -11.08
C ASP A 123 4.24 3.51 -9.81
N THR A 124 3.65 4.62 -9.39
CA THR A 124 2.70 4.62 -8.27
C THR A 124 1.49 3.72 -8.58
N GLN A 125 0.99 3.76 -9.82
CA GLN A 125 -0.08 2.86 -10.25
C GLN A 125 0.37 1.39 -10.25
N LYS A 126 1.56 1.09 -10.73
CA LYS A 126 2.14 -0.27 -10.66
C LYS A 126 2.23 -0.76 -9.22
N MET A 127 2.65 0.09 -8.27
CA MET A 127 2.68 -0.27 -6.84
C MET A 127 1.28 -0.61 -6.30
N GLN A 128 0.26 0.18 -6.67
CA GLN A 128 -1.11 -0.10 -6.27
C GLN A 128 -1.62 -1.40 -6.87
N ASP A 129 -1.39 -1.64 -8.16
CA ASP A 129 -1.77 -2.88 -8.84
C ASP A 129 -1.16 -4.11 -8.15
N LEU A 130 0.10 -4.03 -7.69
CA LEU A 130 0.74 -5.09 -6.91
C LEU A 130 0.04 -5.33 -5.56
N VAL A 131 -0.31 -4.27 -4.82
CA VAL A 131 -1.04 -4.37 -3.54
C VAL A 131 -2.44 -4.96 -3.76
N ASP A 132 -3.09 -4.64 -4.87
CA ASP A 132 -4.38 -5.21 -5.27
C ASP A 132 -4.28 -6.68 -5.71
N GLY A 133 -3.08 -7.26 -5.71
CA GLY A 133 -2.83 -8.65 -6.08
C GLY A 133 -2.71 -8.87 -7.59
N LYS A 134 -2.55 -7.81 -8.37
CA LYS A 134 -2.29 -7.88 -9.80
C LYS A 134 -0.79 -8.06 -10.06
N SER A 135 -0.47 -8.49 -11.27
CA SER A 135 0.90 -8.52 -11.78
C SER A 135 1.17 -7.28 -12.62
N ILE A 136 2.41 -6.83 -12.62
CA ILE A 136 2.88 -5.70 -13.43
C ILE A 136 3.98 -6.14 -14.37
N SER A 137 4.19 -5.42 -15.47
CA SER A 137 5.31 -5.62 -16.37
C SER A 137 6.26 -4.41 -16.34
N PHE A 138 7.55 -4.70 -16.55
CA PHE A 138 8.57 -3.69 -16.69
C PHE A 138 9.76 -4.26 -17.48
N LYS A 139 10.62 -3.36 -17.98
CA LYS A 139 11.84 -3.77 -18.65
C LYS A 139 12.92 -4.11 -17.62
N LEU A 140 13.34 -5.39 -17.62
CA LEU A 140 14.34 -5.89 -16.69
C LEU A 140 15.73 -5.35 -17.00
N ASN A 141 16.42 -4.83 -15.99
CA ASN A 141 17.87 -4.64 -16.03
C ASN A 141 18.57 -5.83 -15.34
N ASP A 142 18.85 -6.87 -16.12
CA ASP A 142 19.55 -8.07 -15.61
C ASP A 142 21.01 -7.78 -15.20
N SER A 143 21.58 -6.70 -15.71
CA SER A 143 22.95 -6.26 -15.39
C SER A 143 23.02 -5.33 -14.19
N MET A 144 21.91 -5.12 -13.50
CA MET A 144 21.79 -4.18 -12.39
C MET A 144 22.86 -4.43 -11.32
N ASN A 145 23.52 -3.38 -10.92
CA ASN A 145 24.52 -3.34 -9.87
C ASN A 145 24.34 -2.07 -9.01
N TYR A 146 25.20 -1.88 -8.00
CA TYR A 146 25.08 -0.73 -7.10
C TYR A 146 25.34 0.62 -7.78
N ASP A 147 26.07 0.65 -8.91
CA ASP A 147 26.39 1.89 -9.63
C ASP A 147 25.14 2.42 -10.36
N CYS A 148 24.28 1.52 -10.88
CA CYS A 148 23.01 1.89 -11.53
C CYS A 148 22.05 2.63 -10.59
N LEU A 149 22.18 2.44 -9.29
CA LEU A 149 21.33 3.09 -8.31
C LEU A 149 21.43 4.62 -8.33
N SER A 150 22.53 5.17 -8.83
CA SER A 150 22.75 6.62 -8.92
C SER A 150 22.04 7.27 -10.13
N GLU A 151 21.63 6.49 -11.11
CA GLU A 151 21.00 7.00 -12.33
C GLU A 151 19.50 7.22 -12.21
N HIS A 152 18.87 6.62 -11.19
CA HIS A 152 17.45 6.78 -10.84
C HIS A 152 16.46 6.38 -11.96
N ASP A 153 16.79 5.39 -12.79
CA ASP A 153 15.87 4.84 -13.78
C ASP A 153 14.75 4.06 -13.06
N PRO A 154 13.47 4.29 -13.39
CA PRO A 154 12.36 3.52 -12.81
C PRO A 154 12.47 2.01 -13.03
N ASN A 155 13.03 1.55 -14.16
CA ASN A 155 13.23 0.12 -14.41
C ASN A 155 14.28 -0.47 -13.47
N ASP A 156 15.29 0.30 -13.08
CA ASP A 156 16.28 -0.12 -12.09
C ASP A 156 15.64 -0.28 -10.71
N PHE A 157 14.67 0.57 -10.36
CA PHE A 157 13.89 0.38 -9.14
C PHE A 157 13.13 -0.96 -9.13
N TRP A 158 12.42 -1.28 -10.21
CA TRP A 158 11.69 -2.54 -10.31
C TRP A 158 12.62 -3.76 -10.35
N SER A 159 13.75 -3.63 -11.03
CA SER A 159 14.80 -4.65 -11.06
C SER A 159 15.41 -4.84 -9.67
N LEU A 160 15.65 -3.77 -8.91
CA LEU A 160 16.11 -3.84 -7.52
C LEU A 160 15.13 -4.62 -6.65
N LEU A 161 13.83 -4.30 -6.73
CA LEU A 161 12.80 -4.99 -5.95
C LEU A 161 12.74 -6.49 -6.26
N LEU A 162 12.92 -6.86 -7.52
CA LEU A 162 12.97 -8.27 -7.92
C LEU A 162 14.22 -8.97 -7.37
N HIS A 163 15.40 -8.39 -7.56
CA HIS A 163 16.66 -9.00 -7.09
C HIS A 163 16.78 -9.07 -5.58
N THR A 164 16.11 -8.18 -4.86
CA THR A 164 16.11 -8.16 -3.39
C THR A 164 14.96 -8.93 -2.75
N GLY A 165 14.10 -9.57 -3.56
CA GLY A 165 13.04 -10.46 -3.07
C GLY A 165 11.74 -9.75 -2.66
N TYR A 166 11.58 -8.46 -2.92
CA TYR A 166 10.29 -7.79 -2.76
C TYR A 166 9.28 -8.18 -3.85
N LEU A 167 9.77 -8.60 -5.00
CA LEU A 167 8.96 -9.11 -6.11
C LEU A 167 9.41 -10.53 -6.47
N THR A 168 8.51 -11.27 -7.09
CA THR A 168 8.79 -12.56 -7.70
C THR A 168 8.26 -12.58 -9.12
N VAL A 169 8.86 -13.40 -9.99
CA VAL A 169 8.42 -13.56 -11.38
C VAL A 169 7.08 -14.29 -11.42
N ASP A 170 6.15 -13.76 -12.18
CA ASP A 170 4.92 -14.45 -12.59
C ASP A 170 5.23 -15.22 -13.89
N TRP A 171 5.77 -16.42 -13.74
CA TRP A 171 6.25 -17.22 -14.88
C TRP A 171 5.15 -17.53 -15.88
N GLU A 172 3.92 -17.79 -15.41
CA GLU A 172 2.81 -18.08 -16.32
C GLU A 172 2.52 -16.90 -17.25
N LYS A 173 2.57 -15.68 -16.71
CA LYS A 173 2.34 -14.47 -17.50
C LYS A 173 3.57 -14.03 -18.27
N THR A 174 4.75 -14.25 -17.75
CA THR A 174 6.01 -13.97 -18.45
C THR A 174 6.13 -14.85 -19.70
N ASP A 175 5.85 -16.15 -19.55
CA ASP A 175 5.90 -17.11 -20.67
C ASP A 175 4.79 -16.86 -21.71
N ALA A 176 3.66 -16.27 -21.28
CA ALA A 176 2.56 -15.90 -22.17
C ALA A 176 2.78 -14.56 -22.89
N LEU A 177 3.80 -13.78 -22.50
CA LEU A 177 4.21 -12.62 -23.30
C LEU A 177 4.67 -13.13 -24.66
N THR A 178 3.91 -12.84 -25.70
CA THR A 178 4.41 -12.99 -27.07
C THR A 178 5.68 -12.17 -27.15
N PRO A 179 6.80 -12.74 -27.62
CA PRO A 179 8.02 -11.98 -27.80
C PRO A 179 7.70 -10.79 -28.70
N ASN A 180 7.57 -9.62 -28.07
CA ASN A 180 7.47 -8.39 -28.82
C ASN A 180 8.88 -8.20 -29.35
N GLU A 181 9.06 -8.23 -30.69
CA GLU A 181 10.36 -8.06 -31.34
C GLU A 181 11.09 -6.79 -30.84
N ASN A 182 10.37 -5.86 -30.20
CA ASN A 182 10.89 -4.60 -29.69
C ASN A 182 11.24 -4.58 -28.19
N ASN A 183 10.83 -5.57 -27.38
CA ASN A 183 11.08 -5.59 -25.92
C ASN A 183 11.35 -7.02 -25.43
N PRO A 184 12.50 -7.62 -25.75
CA PRO A 184 12.83 -8.99 -25.29
C PRO A 184 13.12 -9.08 -23.78
N ASP A 185 13.31 -7.93 -23.11
CA ASP A 185 13.67 -7.86 -21.69
C ASP A 185 12.45 -7.61 -20.77
N ASP A 186 11.23 -7.58 -21.33
CA ASP A 186 10.03 -7.37 -20.51
C ASP A 186 9.74 -8.63 -19.68
N ILE A 187 9.49 -8.40 -18.40
CA ILE A 187 9.16 -9.44 -17.42
C ILE A 187 7.90 -9.07 -16.64
N VAL A 188 7.10 -10.07 -16.31
CA VAL A 188 5.92 -9.90 -15.45
C VAL A 188 6.24 -10.35 -14.04
N VAL A 189 5.90 -9.53 -13.06
CA VAL A 189 6.17 -9.78 -11.65
C VAL A 189 4.94 -9.55 -10.79
N ARG A 190 4.94 -10.15 -9.60
CA ARG A 190 3.91 -10.00 -8.58
C ARG A 190 4.52 -9.95 -7.18
N LEU A 191 3.73 -9.59 -6.18
CA LEU A 191 4.12 -9.78 -4.79
C LEU A 191 4.15 -11.28 -4.45
N PRO A 192 5.20 -11.77 -3.76
CA PRO A 192 5.31 -13.19 -3.46
C PRO A 192 4.27 -13.67 -2.44
N ASN A 193 4.04 -12.93 -1.37
CA ASN A 193 3.26 -13.39 -0.23
C ASN A 193 2.63 -12.24 0.58
N LEU A 194 1.90 -12.59 1.65
CA LEU A 194 1.19 -11.62 2.49
C LEU A 194 2.13 -10.76 3.32
N GLU A 195 3.28 -11.27 3.77
CA GLU A 195 4.27 -10.47 4.51
C GLU A 195 4.79 -9.31 3.65
N ILE A 196 5.19 -9.61 2.42
CA ILE A 196 5.70 -8.59 1.49
C ILE A 196 4.58 -7.63 1.08
N LYS A 197 3.36 -8.13 0.89
CA LYS A 197 2.20 -7.29 0.63
C LYS A 197 1.98 -6.28 1.76
N ASP A 198 2.04 -6.70 3.01
CA ASP A 198 1.88 -5.81 4.17
C ASP A 198 3.02 -4.78 4.24
N CYS A 199 4.25 -5.22 3.96
CA CYS A 199 5.41 -4.33 3.86
C CYS A 199 5.22 -3.26 2.77
N PHE A 200 4.78 -3.65 1.57
CA PHE A 200 4.49 -2.74 0.47
C PHE A 200 3.39 -1.74 0.85
N THR A 201 2.30 -2.22 1.42
CA THR A 201 1.18 -1.37 1.85
C THR A 201 1.63 -0.32 2.86
N LYS A 202 2.40 -0.71 3.88
CA LYS A 202 2.94 0.21 4.88
C LYS A 202 3.92 1.22 4.28
N ASN A 203 4.76 0.80 3.34
CA ASN A 203 5.70 1.69 2.66
C ASN A 203 5.01 2.69 1.75
N ILE A 204 4.00 2.26 1.00
CA ILE A 204 3.16 3.14 0.20
C ILE A 204 2.47 4.17 1.10
N GLN A 205 1.84 3.73 2.18
CA GLN A 205 1.20 4.62 3.15
C GLN A 205 2.19 5.62 3.74
N LYS A 206 3.40 5.18 4.12
CA LYS A 206 4.45 6.06 4.64
C LYS A 206 4.90 7.09 3.61
N ARG A 207 5.02 6.72 2.33
CA ARG A 207 5.32 7.65 1.25
C ARG A 207 4.22 8.70 1.10
N PHE A 208 2.96 8.29 1.00
CA PHE A 208 1.84 9.22 0.96
C PHE A 208 1.88 10.17 2.16
N ASN A 209 2.08 9.65 3.37
CA ASN A 209 2.20 10.46 4.57
C ASN A 209 3.37 11.45 4.51
N ASN A 210 4.55 11.05 4.04
CA ASN A 210 5.72 11.93 3.94
C ASN A 210 5.53 13.05 2.90
N VAL A 211 4.94 12.75 1.75
CA VAL A 211 4.64 13.75 0.72
C VAL A 211 3.56 14.71 1.23
N PHE A 212 2.52 14.21 1.89
CA PHE A 212 1.49 15.04 2.52
C PHE A 212 2.05 15.93 3.62
N VAL A 213 2.90 15.40 4.50
CA VAL A 213 3.51 16.14 5.62
C VAL A 213 4.42 17.26 5.10
N ASN A 214 5.25 17.02 4.08
CA ASN A 214 6.15 18.01 3.52
C ASN A 214 5.42 19.20 2.89
N LEU A 215 4.25 18.98 2.30
CA LEU A 215 3.44 20.04 1.68
C LEU A 215 2.50 20.74 2.68
N LYS A 216 2.39 20.25 3.93
CA LYS A 216 1.42 20.70 4.93
C LYS A 216 -0.04 20.70 4.42
N LEU A 217 -0.32 19.98 3.32
CA LEU A 217 -1.65 19.91 2.72
C LEU A 217 -2.70 19.29 3.66
N PRO A 218 -2.43 18.17 4.36
CA PRO A 218 -3.40 17.62 5.31
C PRO A 218 -3.76 18.61 6.41
N SER A 219 -2.77 19.28 6.99
CA SER A 219 -3.02 20.29 8.02
C SER A 219 -3.81 21.49 7.49
N LYS A 220 -3.53 21.93 6.25
CA LYS A 220 -4.31 22.98 5.59
C LYS A 220 -5.75 22.51 5.34
N PHE A 221 -5.93 21.26 4.89
CA PHE A 221 -7.24 20.66 4.65
C PHE A 221 -8.08 20.61 5.94
N VAL A 222 -7.53 20.06 7.01
CA VAL A 222 -8.22 20.03 8.31
C VAL A 222 -8.58 21.43 8.80
N ASN A 223 -7.64 22.39 8.69
CA ASN A 223 -7.91 23.78 9.06
C ASN A 223 -9.01 24.43 8.23
N ALA A 224 -9.08 24.15 6.93
CA ALA A 224 -10.15 24.64 6.06
C ALA A 224 -11.51 24.01 6.43
N LEU A 225 -11.56 22.71 6.73
CA LEU A 225 -12.76 22.01 7.21
C LEU A 225 -13.29 22.63 8.52
N VAL A 226 -12.41 22.84 9.50
CA VAL A 226 -12.72 23.39 10.82
C VAL A 226 -13.18 24.86 10.78
N LYS A 227 -12.91 25.55 9.67
CA LYS A 227 -13.35 26.94 9.43
C LYS A 227 -14.51 27.03 8.43
N GLY A 228 -14.94 25.91 7.83
CA GLY A 228 -15.95 25.89 6.81
C GLY A 228 -15.59 26.69 5.54
N GLN A 229 -14.30 26.70 5.19
CA GLN A 229 -13.78 27.43 4.03
C GLN A 229 -13.96 26.62 2.75
N GLN A 230 -15.17 26.62 2.21
CA GLN A 230 -15.58 25.78 1.08
C GLN A 230 -14.60 25.84 -0.11
N VAL A 231 -14.17 27.04 -0.53
CA VAL A 231 -13.26 27.21 -1.66
C VAL A 231 -11.88 26.62 -1.38
N ASP A 232 -11.37 26.82 -0.17
CA ASP A 232 -10.06 26.27 0.22
C ASP A 232 -10.11 24.74 0.31
N ILE A 233 -11.20 24.19 0.86
CA ILE A 233 -11.43 22.72 0.92
C ILE A 233 -11.39 22.14 -0.50
N SER A 234 -12.14 22.73 -1.43
CA SER A 234 -12.22 22.28 -2.82
C SER A 234 -10.86 22.35 -3.51
N ASN A 235 -10.16 23.49 -3.41
CA ASN A 235 -8.85 23.67 -4.04
C ASN A 235 -7.80 22.71 -3.51
N ILE A 236 -7.74 22.52 -2.18
CA ILE A 236 -6.77 21.60 -1.57
C ILE A 236 -7.07 20.15 -1.97
N LEU A 237 -8.34 19.75 -1.98
CA LEU A 237 -8.74 18.42 -2.46
C LEU A 237 -8.44 18.24 -3.94
N PHE A 238 -8.73 19.22 -4.78
CA PHE A 238 -8.41 19.19 -6.21
C PHE A 238 -6.91 18.98 -6.43
N ASP A 239 -6.05 19.76 -5.76
CA ASP A 239 -4.60 19.61 -5.84
C ASP A 239 -4.14 18.22 -5.41
N MET A 240 -4.75 17.67 -4.33
CA MET A 240 -4.46 16.33 -3.87
C MET A 240 -4.91 15.26 -4.88
N LEU A 241 -6.12 15.40 -5.44
CA LEU A 241 -6.66 14.47 -6.43
C LEU A 241 -5.84 14.47 -7.72
N GLN A 242 -5.46 15.65 -8.22
CA GLN A 242 -4.62 15.77 -9.42
C GLN A 242 -3.29 15.05 -9.24
N LYS A 243 -2.71 15.16 -8.06
CA LYS A 243 -1.37 14.67 -7.76
C LYS A 243 -1.33 13.20 -7.34
N TYR A 244 -2.38 12.71 -6.65
CA TYR A 244 -2.32 11.40 -5.97
C TYR A 244 -3.38 10.39 -6.42
N VAL A 245 -4.37 10.79 -7.21
CA VAL A 245 -5.41 9.92 -7.73
C VAL A 245 -5.20 9.65 -9.21
N SER A 246 -5.27 8.39 -9.63
CA SER A 246 -5.30 8.02 -11.04
C SER A 246 -6.74 7.89 -11.53
N ILE A 247 -7.00 8.27 -12.79
CA ILE A 247 -8.31 8.06 -13.44
C ILE A 247 -8.67 6.55 -13.46
N ARG A 248 -7.67 5.67 -13.45
CA ARG A 248 -7.88 4.21 -13.43
C ARG A 248 -8.30 3.68 -12.08
N ASP A 249 -7.98 4.39 -10.99
CA ASP A 249 -8.36 3.98 -9.62
C ASP A 249 -9.87 3.99 -9.42
N THR A 250 -10.58 4.78 -10.21
CA THR A 250 -12.04 4.88 -10.21
C THR A 250 -12.73 3.87 -11.14
N ALA A 251 -11.98 3.04 -11.85
CA ALA A 251 -12.51 2.03 -12.78
C ALA A 251 -12.81 0.68 -12.10
N THR A 252 -13.06 0.65 -10.79
CA THR A 252 -13.34 -0.57 -10.02
C THR A 252 -14.82 -0.94 -10.06
N LYS A 253 -15.13 -2.24 -9.79
CA LYS A 253 -16.51 -2.70 -9.59
C LYS A 253 -17.08 -2.32 -8.20
N ALA A 254 -16.25 -1.83 -7.29
CA ALA A 254 -16.67 -1.34 -5.99
C ALA A 254 -17.33 0.04 -6.13
N PRO A 255 -18.26 0.40 -5.23
CA PRO A 255 -18.83 1.75 -5.21
C PRO A 255 -17.71 2.80 -5.14
N LEU A 256 -17.76 3.79 -6.04
CA LEU A 256 -16.76 4.87 -6.12
C LEU A 256 -16.64 5.63 -4.79
N GLU A 257 -17.72 5.76 -4.04
CA GLU A 257 -17.75 6.40 -2.72
C GLU A 257 -16.76 5.75 -1.75
N ASN A 258 -16.64 4.41 -1.73
CA ASN A 258 -15.72 3.70 -0.87
C ASN A 258 -14.25 4.06 -1.15
N TYR A 259 -13.92 4.28 -2.41
CA TYR A 259 -12.57 4.70 -2.81
C TYR A 259 -12.24 6.11 -2.25
N TYR A 260 -13.11 7.08 -2.47
CA TYR A 260 -12.87 8.45 -1.99
C TYR A 260 -12.98 8.57 -0.48
N HIS A 261 -13.84 7.78 0.14
CA HIS A 261 -13.90 7.64 1.60
C HIS A 261 -12.56 7.14 2.18
N GLY A 262 -11.98 6.09 1.56
CA GLY A 262 -10.65 5.60 1.90
C GLY A 262 -9.55 6.65 1.68
N PHE A 263 -9.62 7.42 0.59
CA PHE A 263 -8.70 8.50 0.30
C PHE A 263 -8.74 9.60 1.38
N ILE A 264 -9.92 10.06 1.75
CA ILE A 264 -10.09 11.06 2.82
C ILE A 264 -9.63 10.51 4.18
N ASN A 265 -9.95 9.26 4.53
CA ASN A 265 -9.45 8.61 5.74
C ASN A 265 -7.92 8.60 5.78
N GLY A 266 -7.27 8.34 4.64
CA GLY A 266 -5.81 8.39 4.51
C GLY A 266 -5.23 9.77 4.82
N ILE A 267 -5.90 10.86 4.45
CA ILE A 267 -5.49 12.23 4.79
C ILE A 267 -5.51 12.42 6.31
N PHE A 268 -6.56 11.96 7.00
CA PHE A 268 -6.71 12.14 8.44
C PHE A 268 -5.69 11.34 9.26
N THR A 269 -5.18 10.20 8.78
CA THR A 269 -4.12 9.44 9.48
C THR A 269 -2.84 10.25 9.70
N SER A 270 -2.58 11.26 8.87
CA SER A 270 -1.43 12.17 9.02
C SER A 270 -1.73 13.40 9.89
N CYS A 271 -2.96 13.54 10.38
CA CYS A 271 -3.47 14.71 11.12
C CYS A 271 -3.94 14.39 12.54
N GLU A 272 -3.57 13.26 13.12
CA GLU A 272 -4.01 12.82 14.47
C GLU A 272 -3.85 13.87 15.57
N LYS A 273 -2.86 14.77 15.45
CA LYS A 273 -2.65 15.86 16.42
C LYS A 273 -3.62 17.03 16.28
N LEU A 274 -4.30 17.15 15.15
CA LEU A 274 -5.22 18.24 14.82
C LEU A 274 -6.67 17.86 15.05
N VAL A 275 -6.98 16.57 15.07
CA VAL A 275 -8.32 16.02 15.21
C VAL A 275 -8.41 15.13 16.45
N SER A 276 -9.58 15.08 17.02
CA SER A 276 -9.91 14.22 18.15
C SER A 276 -11.28 13.62 17.95
N GLU A 277 -11.53 12.49 18.59
CA GLU A 277 -12.79 11.74 18.45
C GLU A 277 -13.18 11.59 16.97
N TYR A 278 -12.19 11.12 16.17
CA TYR A 278 -12.39 10.82 14.76
C TYR A 278 -13.16 9.51 14.62
N HIS A 279 -14.23 9.56 13.87
CA HIS A 279 -15.08 8.40 13.58
C HIS A 279 -15.36 8.34 12.07
N SER A 280 -15.29 7.13 11.53
CA SER A 280 -15.62 6.81 10.15
C SER A 280 -16.77 5.79 10.17
N ASN A 281 -17.88 6.08 9.48
CA ASN A 281 -19.08 5.24 9.45
C ASN A 281 -19.62 4.91 10.86
N TYR A 282 -19.69 5.88 11.74
CA TYR A 282 -20.17 5.71 13.11
C TYR A 282 -21.61 6.18 13.24
N GLU A 283 -22.42 5.48 14.05
CA GLU A 283 -23.83 5.81 14.27
C GLU A 283 -23.99 7.20 14.91
N ALA A 284 -24.70 8.10 14.23
CA ALA A 284 -25.01 9.44 14.72
C ALA A 284 -26.38 9.90 14.20
N GLY A 285 -27.20 10.47 15.07
CA GLY A 285 -28.56 10.87 14.71
C GLY A 285 -29.38 9.68 14.18
N ASN A 286 -29.96 9.83 13.01
CA ASN A 286 -30.78 8.81 12.35
C ASN A 286 -30.03 8.04 11.23
N GLY A 287 -28.72 7.84 11.39
CA GLY A 287 -27.92 7.11 10.39
C GLY A 287 -26.43 7.12 10.69
N TYR A 288 -25.64 6.98 9.64
CA TYR A 288 -24.19 6.82 9.71
C TYR A 288 -23.54 7.86 8.78
N PRO A 289 -23.03 8.99 9.29
CA PRO A 289 -22.23 9.90 8.50
C PRO A 289 -20.91 9.23 8.11
N ASP A 290 -20.41 9.57 6.93
CA ASP A 290 -19.15 8.99 6.44
C ASP A 290 -17.99 9.30 7.37
N ILE A 291 -17.83 10.56 7.78
CA ILE A 291 -16.77 10.99 8.71
C ILE A 291 -17.28 12.06 9.67
N THR A 292 -16.91 11.90 10.95
CA THR A 292 -17.08 12.95 11.96
C THR A 292 -15.81 13.08 12.79
N PHE A 293 -15.53 14.31 13.26
CA PHE A 293 -14.42 14.54 14.17
C PHE A 293 -14.61 15.84 14.96
N LYS A 294 -13.84 15.98 16.04
CA LYS A 294 -13.71 17.21 16.82
C LYS A 294 -12.31 17.81 16.60
N ALA A 295 -12.21 19.12 16.75
CA ALA A 295 -10.97 19.87 16.61
C ALA A 295 -10.90 21.04 17.62
N GLU A 296 -9.76 21.74 17.61
CA GLU A 296 -9.52 22.92 18.46
C GLU A 296 -9.88 22.68 19.93
N ARG A 297 -9.29 21.64 20.54
CA ARG A 297 -9.55 21.23 21.93
C ARG A 297 -11.03 20.86 22.19
N ASN A 298 -11.67 20.29 21.17
CA ASN A 298 -13.08 19.84 21.21
C ASN A 298 -14.10 21.00 21.32
N THR A 299 -13.76 22.18 20.79
CA THR A 299 -14.70 23.30 20.68
C THR A 299 -15.40 23.33 19.32
N LYS A 300 -14.87 22.63 18.33
CA LYS A 300 -15.46 22.54 16.98
C LYS A 300 -15.75 21.11 16.61
N ALA A 301 -16.80 20.90 15.85
CA ALA A 301 -17.15 19.61 15.26
C ALA A 301 -17.34 19.74 13.74
N VAL A 302 -16.95 18.71 13.01
CA VAL A 302 -17.10 18.62 11.56
C VAL A 302 -17.77 17.31 11.22
N ILE A 303 -18.72 17.38 10.28
CA ILE A 303 -19.45 16.24 9.75
C ILE A 303 -19.29 16.27 8.24
N ILE A 304 -18.83 15.17 7.66
CA ILE A 304 -18.57 15.04 6.22
C ILE A 304 -19.43 13.91 5.68
N GLU A 305 -20.08 14.16 4.56
CA GLU A 305 -20.78 13.19 3.74
C GLU A 305 -20.19 13.20 2.33
N ILE A 306 -19.96 12.02 1.76
CA ILE A 306 -19.24 11.81 0.50
C ILE A 306 -20.21 11.22 -0.54
N LYS A 307 -20.17 11.77 -1.74
CA LYS A 307 -20.83 11.20 -2.91
C LYS A 307 -19.82 11.08 -4.05
N ALA A 308 -20.07 10.17 -4.97
CA ALA A 308 -19.23 9.99 -6.13
C ALA A 308 -20.05 9.71 -7.39
N THR A 309 -19.59 10.24 -8.51
CA THR A 309 -20.21 10.04 -9.82
C THR A 309 -19.15 9.82 -10.90
N SER A 310 -19.55 9.27 -12.01
CA SER A 310 -18.75 9.20 -13.24
C SER A 310 -18.95 10.41 -14.16
N LYS A 311 -19.93 11.31 -13.84
CA LYS A 311 -20.34 12.45 -14.67
C LYS A 311 -20.06 13.76 -13.93
N ALA A 312 -19.21 14.60 -14.50
CA ALA A 312 -18.80 15.85 -13.89
C ALA A 312 -19.96 16.85 -13.68
N GLU A 313 -20.94 16.82 -14.57
CA GLU A 313 -22.12 17.68 -14.51
C GLU A 313 -23.04 17.42 -13.32
N GLU A 314 -22.92 16.27 -12.65
CA GLU A 314 -23.74 15.90 -11.49
C GLU A 314 -23.10 16.31 -10.14
N MET A 315 -21.84 16.77 -10.14
CA MET A 315 -21.09 16.99 -8.89
C MET A 315 -21.69 18.06 -7.98
N ASP A 316 -22.15 19.18 -8.55
CA ASP A 316 -22.73 20.27 -7.75
C ASP A 316 -24.02 19.83 -7.06
N GLU A 317 -24.87 19.10 -7.77
CA GLU A 317 -26.10 18.55 -7.23
C GLU A 317 -25.79 17.49 -6.15
N LEU A 318 -24.86 16.61 -6.39
CA LEU A 318 -24.46 15.56 -5.43
C LEU A 318 -23.80 16.13 -4.18
N ALA A 319 -23.00 17.18 -4.27
CA ALA A 319 -22.46 17.87 -3.10
C ALA A 319 -23.57 18.51 -2.25
N ALA A 320 -24.59 19.10 -2.90
CA ALA A 320 -25.75 19.63 -2.22
C ALA A 320 -26.61 18.51 -1.58
N ILE A 321 -26.80 17.38 -2.26
CA ILE A 321 -27.48 16.19 -1.72
C ILE A 321 -26.73 15.66 -0.49
N ALA A 322 -25.40 15.54 -0.55
CA ALA A 322 -24.58 15.10 0.58
C ALA A 322 -24.77 16.04 1.79
N LEU A 323 -24.76 17.35 1.55
CA LEU A 323 -25.01 18.34 2.61
C LEU A 323 -26.42 18.22 3.19
N SER A 324 -27.42 18.07 2.35
CA SER A 324 -28.84 17.90 2.76
C SER A 324 -29.02 16.63 3.58
N GLN A 325 -28.34 15.54 3.24
CA GLN A 325 -28.37 14.27 3.98
C GLN A 325 -27.93 14.46 5.43
N ILE A 326 -26.89 15.27 5.70
CA ILE A 326 -26.42 15.58 7.06
C ILE A 326 -27.55 16.24 7.88
N GLU A 327 -28.32 17.14 7.27
CA GLU A 327 -29.43 17.84 7.92
C GLU A 327 -30.63 16.92 8.14
N GLU A 328 -31.08 16.23 7.09
CA GLU A 328 -32.25 15.33 7.14
C GLU A 328 -32.08 14.18 8.12
N LYS A 329 -30.87 13.62 8.21
CA LYS A 329 -30.53 12.56 9.15
C LYS A 329 -30.16 13.07 10.53
N ASN A 330 -30.13 14.40 10.72
CA ASN A 330 -29.84 15.05 12.00
C ASN A 330 -28.50 14.61 12.62
N TYR A 331 -27.48 14.41 11.81
CA TYR A 331 -26.17 13.96 12.28
C TYR A 331 -25.51 14.91 13.30
N ALA A 332 -25.88 16.19 13.25
CA ALA A 332 -25.36 17.20 14.17
C ALA A 332 -25.94 17.10 15.60
N GLU A 333 -27.00 16.32 15.83
CA GLU A 333 -27.68 16.28 17.13
C GLU A 333 -26.75 15.88 18.27
N THR A 334 -25.86 14.92 18.04
CA THR A 334 -24.89 14.45 19.04
C THR A 334 -23.93 15.55 19.48
N PHE A 335 -23.59 16.48 18.58
CA PHE A 335 -22.67 17.58 18.85
C PHE A 335 -23.37 18.81 19.41
N THR A 336 -24.60 19.08 19.01
CA THR A 336 -25.38 20.25 19.51
C THR A 336 -25.62 20.19 21.00
N LYS A 337 -25.76 18.99 21.57
CA LYS A 337 -25.96 18.71 23.00
C LYS A 337 -24.71 18.94 23.85
N ILE A 338 -23.53 19.04 23.22
CA ILE A 338 -22.27 19.24 23.94
C ILE A 338 -22.02 20.74 24.12
N ALA A 339 -22.10 21.22 25.37
CA ALA A 339 -21.97 22.63 25.69
C ALA A 339 -20.62 23.25 25.28
N LYS A 340 -19.56 22.43 25.23
CA LYS A 340 -18.21 22.87 24.88
C LYS A 340 -18.07 23.14 23.35
N ILE A 341 -18.93 22.56 22.50
CA ILE A 341 -18.87 22.75 21.05
C ILE A 341 -19.56 24.07 20.70
N THR A 342 -18.78 24.99 20.16
CA THR A 342 -19.23 26.33 19.74
C THR A 342 -19.60 26.38 18.28
N ASP A 343 -18.90 25.62 17.43
CA ASP A 343 -19.09 25.61 16.00
C ASP A 343 -19.27 24.18 15.48
N ILE A 344 -20.23 23.98 14.59
CA ILE A 344 -20.49 22.72 13.89
C ILE A 344 -20.58 23.01 12.40
N TYR A 345 -19.73 22.36 11.63
CA TYR A 345 -19.70 22.46 10.16
C TYR A 345 -20.19 21.17 9.53
N ALA A 346 -21.17 21.28 8.63
CA ALA A 346 -21.61 20.23 7.74
C ALA A 346 -20.99 20.42 6.36
N ILE A 347 -20.41 19.37 5.80
CA ILE A 347 -19.65 19.41 4.57
C ILE A 347 -20.06 18.23 3.68
N GLY A 348 -20.67 18.55 2.53
CA GLY A 348 -20.96 17.59 1.46
C GLY A 348 -19.85 17.64 0.41
N ILE A 349 -19.29 16.51 0.04
CA ILE A 349 -18.23 16.41 -0.97
C ILE A 349 -18.67 15.45 -2.06
N ALA A 350 -18.69 15.91 -3.31
CA ALA A 350 -18.90 15.07 -4.47
C ALA A 350 -17.63 14.92 -5.29
N PHE A 351 -17.31 13.71 -5.70
CA PHE A 351 -16.12 13.37 -6.46
C PHE A 351 -16.45 12.84 -7.84
N CYS A 352 -15.67 13.24 -8.83
CA CYS A 352 -15.66 12.66 -10.17
C CYS A 352 -14.21 12.53 -10.68
N LYS A 353 -13.68 11.32 -10.78
CA LYS A 353 -12.29 11.07 -11.23
C LYS A 353 -11.27 11.84 -10.39
N LYS A 354 -10.62 12.85 -10.98
CA LYS A 354 -9.62 13.71 -10.31
C LYS A 354 -10.18 15.07 -9.91
N ASP A 355 -11.50 15.19 -9.81
CA ASP A 355 -12.16 16.46 -9.52
C ASP A 355 -13.11 16.31 -8.34
N CYS A 356 -13.45 17.43 -7.71
CA CYS A 356 -14.39 17.45 -6.60
C CYS A 356 -15.15 18.77 -6.50
N THR A 357 -16.37 18.68 -6.02
CA THR A 357 -17.17 19.85 -5.60
C THR A 357 -17.51 19.72 -4.13
N VAL A 358 -17.48 20.84 -3.42
CA VAL A 358 -17.75 20.91 -1.98
C VAL A 358 -18.90 21.86 -1.72
N ALA A 359 -19.84 21.42 -0.91
CA ALA A 359 -20.88 22.26 -0.31
C ALA A 359 -20.65 22.30 1.20
N CYS A 360 -20.74 23.49 1.81
CA CYS A 360 -20.45 23.67 3.22
C CYS A 360 -21.51 24.56 3.89
N LYS A 361 -21.88 24.20 5.12
CA LYS A 361 -22.81 24.97 5.95
C LYS A 361 -22.38 24.97 7.41
N LYS A 362 -22.42 26.11 8.05
CA LYS A 362 -22.30 26.20 9.51
C LYS A 362 -23.68 25.94 10.13
N ILE A 363 -23.77 24.93 11.01
CA ILE A 363 -25.01 24.56 11.72
C ILE A 363 -25.13 25.30 13.06
N LYS A 364 -23.99 25.49 13.74
CA LYS A 364 -23.93 26.16 15.04
C LYS A 364 -22.74 27.11 15.09
#